data_ad62ed7cd903f8a861fb09e071521458
#
_entry.id   ad62ed7cd903f8a861fb09e071521458
#
_cell.length_a   1.000
_cell.length_b   1.000
_cell.length_c   1.000
_cell.angle_alpha   90.00
_cell.angle_beta   90.00
_cell.angle_gamma   90.00
#
_symmetry.space_group_name_H-M   'P 1'
#
loop_
_entity.id
_entity.type
_entity.pdbx_description
1 polymer ?
#
loop_
_entity_poly.entity_id
_entity_poly.type
_entity_poly.pdbx_seq_one_letter_code
_entity_poly.pdbx_strand_id
1 'polypeptide(L)'
;MKIINLTGAALDWAVGTAMKLPPPYWADGKCANFSTDWAQGGPIIERHHIEICHLDNGEWRAQLNANQWGFHCRHYGETPLIAAMRCYVASKMGDDIEIPEAL
;
A
#
# COMPACT_ATOMS: atom_id res chain seq x y z
N MET A 1 3.29 9.41 -10.22
CA MET A 1 2.69 9.93 -8.97
C MET A 1 3.43 9.38 -7.77
N LYS A 2 3.68 10.21 -6.80
CA LYS A 2 4.38 9.79 -5.59
C LYS A 2 3.49 8.92 -4.70
N ILE A 3 4.08 7.88 -4.13
CA ILE A 3 3.34 6.93 -3.28
C ILE A 3 2.63 7.64 -2.13
N ILE A 4 3.27 8.66 -1.55
CA ILE A 4 2.70 9.41 -0.43
C ILE A 4 1.36 10.09 -0.78
N ASN A 5 1.08 10.27 -2.06
CA ASN A 5 -0.16 10.91 -2.52
C ASN A 5 -1.22 9.90 -2.96
N LEU A 6 -0.93 8.61 -2.92
CA LEU A 6 -1.89 7.59 -3.35
C LEU A 6 -2.93 7.30 -2.29
N THR A 7 -4.19 7.34 -2.68
CA THR A 7 -5.33 6.97 -1.84
C THR A 7 -6.39 6.28 -2.70
N GLY A 8 -7.35 5.63 -2.04
CA GLY A 8 -8.52 5.06 -2.71
C GLY A 8 -8.17 4.11 -3.84
N ALA A 9 -8.86 4.26 -4.97
CA ALA A 9 -8.73 3.35 -6.11
C ALA A 9 -7.31 3.33 -6.68
N ALA A 10 -6.61 4.46 -6.69
CA ALA A 10 -5.25 4.52 -7.19
C ALA A 10 -4.31 3.69 -6.33
N LEU A 11 -4.45 3.79 -5.00
CA LEU A 11 -3.64 3.00 -4.08
C LEU A 11 -3.98 1.51 -4.21
N ASP A 12 -5.26 1.18 -4.30
CA ASP A 12 -5.69 -0.21 -4.45
C ASP A 12 -5.17 -0.83 -5.74
N TRP A 13 -5.20 -0.06 -6.84
CA TRP A 13 -4.62 -0.50 -8.10
C TRP A 13 -3.11 -0.77 -7.96
N ALA A 14 -2.42 0.13 -7.27
CA ALA A 14 -0.98 -0.01 -7.08
C ALA A 14 -0.65 -1.26 -6.25
N VAL A 15 -1.44 -1.55 -5.21
CA VAL A 15 -1.24 -2.77 -4.41
C VAL A 15 -1.43 -4.01 -5.27
N GLY A 16 -2.50 -4.07 -6.05
CA GLY A 16 -2.76 -5.20 -6.93
C GLY A 16 -1.65 -5.39 -7.95
N THR A 17 -1.15 -4.29 -8.51
CA THR A 17 -0.04 -4.34 -9.45
C THR A 17 1.23 -4.85 -8.79
N ALA A 18 1.51 -4.38 -7.57
CA ALA A 18 2.67 -4.83 -6.81
C ALA A 18 2.59 -6.32 -6.48
N MET A 19 1.37 -6.84 -6.29
CA MET A 19 1.13 -8.25 -6.05
C MET A 19 1.13 -9.07 -7.34
N LYS A 20 1.25 -8.41 -8.49
CA LYS A 20 1.23 -9.03 -9.82
C LYS A 20 -0.09 -9.74 -10.11
N LEU A 21 -1.19 -9.17 -9.64
CA LEU A 21 -2.51 -9.69 -9.95
C LEU A 21 -2.88 -9.42 -11.40
N PRO A 22 -3.67 -10.31 -12.03
CA PRO A 22 -4.06 -10.13 -13.43
C PRO A 22 -4.85 -8.83 -13.63
N PRO A 23 -4.64 -8.13 -14.76
CA PRO A 23 -5.35 -6.88 -15.03
C PRO A 23 -6.86 -6.91 -14.87
N PRO A 24 -7.59 -7.99 -15.18
CA PRO A 24 -9.06 -7.97 -15.07
C PRO A 24 -9.62 -7.68 -13.69
N TYR A 25 -8.84 -7.88 -12.62
CA TYR A 25 -9.39 -7.69 -11.28
C TYR A 25 -9.78 -6.24 -10.98
N TRP A 26 -9.26 -5.28 -11.74
CA TRP A 26 -9.59 -3.86 -11.57
C TRP A 26 -10.32 -3.28 -12.79
N ALA A 27 -10.52 -4.06 -13.84
CA ALA A 27 -11.00 -3.54 -15.12
C ALA A 27 -12.45 -3.06 -15.07
N ASP A 28 -13.30 -3.67 -14.26
CA ASP A 28 -14.71 -3.33 -14.18
C ASP A 28 -15.06 -2.46 -12.98
N GLY A 29 -14.09 -1.72 -12.47
CA GLY A 29 -14.29 -0.93 -11.26
C GLY A 29 -14.43 -1.80 -10.01
N LYS A 30 -14.10 -3.07 -10.12
CA LYS A 30 -14.17 -4.01 -9.00
C LYS A 30 -12.81 -4.26 -8.39
N CYS A 31 -11.99 -3.23 -8.40
CA CYS A 31 -10.70 -3.30 -7.75
C CYS A 31 -10.88 -3.72 -6.29
N ALA A 32 -10.02 -4.60 -5.82
CA ALA A 32 -10.04 -4.97 -4.42
C ALA A 32 -9.79 -3.73 -3.55
N ASN A 33 -10.36 -3.71 -2.36
CA ASN A 33 -10.29 -2.54 -1.46
C ASN A 33 -9.21 -2.72 -0.41
N PHE A 34 -7.98 -2.89 -0.85
CA PHE A 34 -6.85 -3.16 0.06
C PHE A 34 -6.63 -2.03 1.07
N SER A 35 -6.89 -0.79 0.68
CA SER A 35 -6.61 0.37 1.53
C SER A 35 -7.75 0.73 2.48
N THR A 36 -8.92 0.08 2.34
CA THR A 36 -10.08 0.41 3.16
C THR A 36 -10.74 -0.79 3.83
N ASP A 37 -10.43 -2.01 3.38
CA ASP A 37 -11.04 -3.23 3.91
C ASP A 37 -9.97 -4.10 4.57
N TRP A 38 -10.06 -4.26 5.88
CA TRP A 38 -9.12 -5.07 6.65
C TRP A 38 -9.10 -6.54 6.21
N ALA A 39 -10.20 -7.06 5.73
CA ALA A 39 -10.24 -8.43 5.22
C ALA A 39 -9.34 -8.62 4.01
N GLN A 40 -9.11 -7.56 3.25
CA GLN A 40 -8.28 -7.60 2.06
C GLN A 40 -6.86 -7.11 2.32
N GLY A 41 -6.71 -6.02 3.07
CA GLY A 41 -5.39 -5.44 3.36
C GLY A 41 -4.67 -6.12 4.51
N GLY A 42 -5.40 -6.62 5.50
CA GLY A 42 -4.82 -7.27 6.67
C GLY A 42 -3.88 -8.42 6.34
N PRO A 43 -4.26 -9.35 5.45
CA PRO A 43 -3.37 -10.45 5.06
C PRO A 43 -2.04 -10.00 4.46
N ILE A 44 -2.01 -8.85 3.78
CA ILE A 44 -0.77 -8.29 3.25
C ILE A 44 0.13 -7.84 4.38
N ILE A 45 -0.45 -7.17 5.38
CA ILE A 45 0.29 -6.73 6.56
C ILE A 45 0.90 -7.93 7.28
N GLU A 46 0.11 -8.97 7.48
CA GLU A 46 0.57 -10.18 8.16
C GLU A 46 1.67 -10.90 7.38
N ARG A 47 1.45 -11.09 6.08
CA ARG A 47 2.40 -11.83 5.24
C ARG A 47 3.76 -11.15 5.17
N HIS A 48 3.78 -9.83 5.12
CA HIS A 48 5.01 -9.07 4.93
C HIS A 48 5.55 -8.48 6.22
N HIS A 49 4.93 -8.81 7.36
CA HIS A 49 5.38 -8.35 8.68
C HIS A 49 5.49 -6.82 8.74
N ILE A 50 4.48 -6.13 8.24
CA ILE A 50 4.46 -4.67 8.26
C ILE A 50 4.13 -4.19 9.67
N GLU A 51 5.00 -3.36 10.24
CA GLU A 51 4.76 -2.77 11.55
C GLU A 51 3.91 -1.52 11.39
N ILE A 52 2.96 -1.33 12.30
CA ILE A 52 2.06 -0.18 12.29
C ILE A 52 2.13 0.51 13.64
N CYS A 53 2.27 1.83 13.61
CA CYS A 53 2.37 2.64 14.81
C CYS A 53 1.51 3.89 14.69
N HIS A 54 0.73 4.18 15.72
CA HIS A 54 -0.06 5.41 15.77
C HIS A 54 0.81 6.56 16.28
N LEU A 55 0.78 7.68 15.58
CA LEU A 55 1.59 8.84 15.92
C LEU A 55 0.78 9.88 16.73
N ASP A 56 1.48 10.73 17.46
CA ASP A 56 0.85 11.74 18.30
C ASP A 56 0.03 12.77 17.50
N ASN A 57 0.38 12.98 16.22
CA ASN A 57 -0.35 13.92 15.36
C ASN A 57 -1.60 13.32 14.72
N GLY A 58 -1.98 12.10 15.10
CA GLY A 58 -3.16 11.44 14.56
C GLY A 58 -2.92 10.63 13.30
N GLU A 59 -1.72 10.67 12.75
CA GLU A 59 -1.39 9.85 11.57
C GLU A 59 -0.92 8.46 12.00
N TRP A 60 -0.85 7.56 11.04
CA TRP A 60 -0.30 6.23 11.21
C TRP A 60 0.98 6.09 10.42
N ARG A 61 1.92 5.35 10.98
CA ARG A 61 3.18 5.01 10.30
C ARG A 61 3.23 3.52 10.08
N ALA A 62 3.57 3.11 8.87
CA ALA A 62 3.83 1.72 8.55
C ALA A 62 5.30 1.56 8.18
N GLN A 63 5.89 0.47 8.60
CA GLN A 63 7.31 0.21 8.35
C GLN A 63 7.50 -1.26 8.01
N LEU A 64 8.18 -1.50 6.90
CA LEU A 64 8.72 -2.81 6.58
C LEU A 64 10.15 -2.83 7.06
N ASN A 65 10.45 -3.74 7.95
CA ASN A 65 11.79 -3.87 8.49
C ASN A 65 12.76 -4.35 7.44
N ALA A 66 14.03 -4.05 7.67
CA ALA A 66 15.07 -4.37 6.73
C ALA A 66 15.05 -5.84 6.33
N ASN A 67 15.08 -6.06 5.03
CA ASN A 67 15.37 -7.38 4.52
C ASN A 67 16.86 -7.65 4.75
N GLN A 68 17.36 -8.77 4.23
CA GLN A 68 18.78 -9.13 4.38
C GLN A 68 19.76 -8.09 3.82
N TRP A 69 19.25 -7.13 3.02
CA TRP A 69 20.06 -6.07 2.42
C TRP A 69 20.05 -4.77 3.22
N GLY A 70 19.32 -4.73 4.35
CA GLY A 70 19.25 -3.56 5.20
C GLY A 70 18.32 -2.46 4.71
N PHE A 71 17.43 -2.72 3.76
CA PHE A 71 16.49 -1.72 3.29
C PHE A 71 15.27 -1.63 4.19
N HIS A 72 14.91 -0.40 4.56
CA HIS A 72 13.70 -0.09 5.30
C HIS A 72 12.75 0.68 4.40
N CYS A 73 11.48 0.39 4.53
CA CYS A 73 10.45 1.15 3.85
C CYS A 73 9.50 1.69 4.90
N ARG A 74 9.25 3.00 4.89
CA ARG A 74 8.41 3.66 5.88
C ARG A 74 7.51 4.64 5.19
N HIS A 75 6.20 4.53 5.48
CA HIS A 75 5.21 5.45 4.94
C HIS A 75 4.16 5.80 5.97
N TYR A 76 3.43 6.87 5.70
CA TYR A 76 2.45 7.44 6.60
C TYR A 76 1.10 7.49 5.93
N GLY A 77 0.04 7.55 6.71
CA GLY A 77 -1.31 7.65 6.20
C GLY A 77 -2.32 8.03 7.27
N GLU A 78 -3.51 8.42 6.83
CA GLU A 78 -4.60 8.78 7.74
C GLU A 78 -5.17 7.57 8.48
N THR A 79 -5.01 6.39 7.90
CA THR A 79 -5.45 5.14 8.52
C THR A 79 -4.30 4.14 8.50
N PRO A 80 -4.33 3.12 9.38
CA PRO A 80 -3.28 2.10 9.38
C PRO A 80 -3.22 1.35 8.05
N LEU A 81 -4.35 1.08 7.40
CA LEU A 81 -4.35 0.41 6.12
C LEU A 81 -3.72 1.26 5.02
N ILE A 82 -4.02 2.55 4.96
CA ILE A 82 -3.41 3.44 3.96
C ILE A 82 -1.90 3.49 4.16
N ALA A 83 -1.45 3.67 5.38
CA ALA A 83 -0.02 3.68 5.68
C ALA A 83 0.65 2.36 5.27
N ALA A 84 0.03 1.24 5.63
CA ALA A 84 0.58 -0.09 5.33
C ALA A 84 0.61 -0.36 3.83
N MET A 85 -0.44 -0.02 3.11
CA MET A 85 -0.49 -0.26 1.67
C MET A 85 0.50 0.61 0.91
N ARG A 86 0.66 1.88 1.31
CA ARG A 86 1.71 2.74 0.74
C ARG A 86 3.10 2.14 0.97
N CYS A 87 3.35 1.66 2.18
CA CYS A 87 4.61 1.03 2.53
C CYS A 87 4.87 -0.20 1.67
N TYR A 88 3.86 -1.05 1.52
CA TYR A 88 3.96 -2.25 0.71
C TYR A 88 4.30 -1.92 -0.76
N VAL A 89 3.55 -0.99 -1.35
CA VAL A 89 3.78 -0.60 -2.75
C VAL A 89 5.19 -0.04 -2.93
N ALA A 90 5.61 0.85 -2.04
CA ALA A 90 6.95 1.44 -2.13
C ALA A 90 8.04 0.38 -2.01
N SER A 91 7.83 -0.65 -1.19
CA SER A 91 8.80 -1.72 -1.03
C SER A 91 8.98 -2.55 -2.30
N LYS A 92 7.96 -2.58 -3.16
CA LYS A 92 7.97 -3.37 -4.40
C LYS A 92 8.26 -2.54 -5.64
N MET A 93 7.80 -1.30 -5.67
CA MET A 93 7.80 -0.48 -6.89
C MET A 93 8.55 0.84 -6.75
N GLY A 94 9.07 1.16 -5.55
CA GLY A 94 9.71 2.45 -5.31
C GLY A 94 8.70 3.51 -4.92
N ASP A 95 9.19 4.75 -4.72
CA ASP A 95 8.38 5.84 -4.18
C ASP A 95 7.59 6.62 -5.23
N ASP A 96 7.77 6.30 -6.50
CA ASP A 96 7.09 6.99 -7.60
C ASP A 96 6.65 5.98 -8.63
N ILE A 97 5.36 5.99 -8.97
CA ILE A 97 4.80 5.05 -9.93
C ILE A 97 3.85 5.78 -10.88
N GLU A 98 3.59 5.16 -12.03
CA GLU A 98 2.61 5.67 -12.98
C GLU A 98 1.26 5.02 -12.72
N ILE A 99 0.22 5.84 -12.66
CA ILE A 99 -1.16 5.39 -12.42
C ILE A 99 -1.95 5.60 -13.71
N PRO A 100 -2.74 4.60 -14.14
CA PRO A 100 -3.60 4.77 -15.32
C PRO A 100 -4.58 5.93 -15.15
N GLU A 101 -4.79 6.68 -16.22
CA GLU A 101 -5.69 7.83 -16.20
C GLU A 101 -7.14 7.44 -15.93
N ALA A 102 -7.50 6.19 -16.22
CA ALA A 102 -8.87 5.71 -16.03
C ALA A 102 -9.26 5.48 -14.57
N LEU A 103 -8.34 5.66 -13.65
CA LEU A 103 -8.60 5.45 -12.22
C LEU A 103 -9.05 6.72 -11.51
#